data_c47b7b3dbf07f93f644767f54ac58f77
#
_entry.id   c47b7b3dbf07f93f644767f54ac58f77
#
_cell.length_a   1.000
_cell.length_b   1.000
_cell.length_c   1.000
_cell.angle_alpha   90.00
_cell.angle_beta   90.00
_cell.angle_gamma   90.00
#
_symmetry.space_group_name_H-M   'P 1'
#
loop_
_entity.id
_entity.type
_entity.pdbx_description
1 polymer ?
#
loop_
_entity_poly.entity_id
_entity_poly.type
_entity_poly.pdbx_seq_one_letter_code
_entity_poly.pdbx_strand_id
1 'polypeptide(L)'
;MDKEKRNLIIAVSLVIIVFGGFYYAYLPEKCGDYECFRQNMIECSPAEYVNEESEASWGYEIMGEKIDKCEIEVTLLLAKEGELSLQEFEGSSMNCYYPLGTAAFPDEDLSVCEGKLKENLQTRLIEKLYEYILNNLGEIRGELGV
;
A
#
# COMPACT_ATOMS: atom_id res chain seq x y z
N MET A 1 -6.91 -5.39 -53.45
CA MET A 1 -7.43 -5.10 -52.08
C MET A 1 -8.28 -3.85 -52.21
N ASP A 2 -9.57 -3.97 -51.97
CA ASP A 2 -10.53 -2.88 -52.10
C ASP A 2 -10.16 -1.70 -51.19
N LYS A 3 -10.36 -0.48 -51.70
CA LYS A 3 -10.03 0.76 -50.96
C LYS A 3 -10.70 0.82 -49.60
N GLU A 4 -11.92 0.27 -49.49
CA GLU A 4 -12.67 0.20 -48.26
C GLU A 4 -12.02 -0.75 -47.23
N LYS A 5 -11.58 -1.94 -47.64
CA LYS A 5 -10.87 -2.89 -46.77
C LYS A 5 -9.56 -2.33 -46.24
N ARG A 6 -8.84 -1.60 -47.08
CA ARG A 6 -7.59 -0.94 -46.67
C ARG A 6 -7.85 0.15 -45.64
N ASN A 7 -8.87 0.98 -45.85
CA ASN A 7 -9.22 2.05 -44.92
C ASN A 7 -9.70 1.48 -43.57
N LEU A 8 -10.45 0.37 -43.59
CA LEU A 8 -10.89 -0.32 -42.39
C LEU A 8 -9.68 -0.87 -41.59
N ILE A 9 -8.71 -1.48 -42.27
CA ILE A 9 -7.50 -2.01 -41.60
C ILE A 9 -6.70 -0.87 -40.97
N ILE A 10 -6.54 0.27 -41.66
CA ILE A 10 -5.84 1.43 -41.13
C ILE A 10 -6.58 1.98 -39.89
N ALA A 11 -7.90 2.11 -39.93
CA ALA A 11 -8.69 2.60 -38.80
C ALA A 11 -8.58 1.67 -37.59
N VAL A 12 -8.68 0.36 -37.79
CA VAL A 12 -8.53 -0.63 -36.71
C VAL A 12 -7.12 -0.59 -36.12
N SER A 13 -6.08 -0.48 -36.96
CA SER A 13 -4.69 -0.39 -36.48
C SER A 13 -4.45 0.88 -35.66
N LEU A 14 -5.00 2.02 -36.06
CA LEU A 14 -4.91 3.26 -35.29
C LEU A 14 -5.61 3.14 -33.93
N VAL A 15 -6.78 2.54 -33.89
CA VAL A 15 -7.50 2.29 -32.63
C VAL A 15 -6.66 1.42 -31.68
N ILE A 16 -6.07 0.32 -32.18
CA ILE A 16 -5.22 -0.56 -31.38
C ILE A 16 -3.98 0.18 -30.84
N ILE A 17 -3.35 1.02 -31.68
CA ILE A 17 -2.16 1.79 -31.25
C ILE A 17 -2.54 2.80 -30.16
N VAL A 18 -3.66 3.52 -30.35
CA VAL A 18 -4.12 4.51 -29.36
C VAL A 18 -4.50 3.84 -28.03
N PHE A 19 -5.29 2.77 -28.08
CA PHE A 19 -5.69 2.05 -26.87
C PHE A 19 -4.52 1.31 -26.21
N GLY A 20 -3.63 0.72 -27.01
CA GLY A 20 -2.42 0.07 -26.51
C GLY A 20 -1.45 1.06 -25.85
N GLY A 21 -1.25 2.22 -26.47
CA GLY A 21 -0.43 3.29 -25.89
C GLY A 21 -1.03 3.85 -24.60
N PHE A 22 -2.36 4.03 -24.57
CA PHE A 22 -3.06 4.47 -23.38
C PHE A 22 -2.93 3.44 -22.23
N TYR A 23 -3.13 2.15 -22.53
CA TYR A 23 -2.99 1.08 -21.55
C TYR A 23 -1.56 1.01 -20.97
N TYR A 24 -0.55 1.15 -21.84
CA TYR A 24 0.86 1.13 -21.41
C TYR A 24 1.24 2.31 -20.53
N ALA A 25 0.65 3.49 -20.76
CA ALA A 25 0.92 4.71 -20.00
C ALA A 25 0.30 4.68 -18.58
N TYR A 26 -0.64 3.77 -18.32
CA TYR A 26 -1.31 3.62 -17.01
C TYR A 26 -0.88 2.38 -16.23
N LEU A 27 0.12 1.63 -16.72
CA LEU A 27 0.68 0.53 -15.95
C LEU A 27 1.53 1.09 -14.81
N PRO A 28 1.35 0.60 -13.56
CA PRO A 28 2.17 1.02 -12.43
C PRO A 28 3.64 0.65 -12.67
N GLU A 29 4.54 1.53 -12.28
CA GLU A 29 5.98 1.27 -12.29
C GLU A 29 6.35 0.29 -11.20
N LYS A 30 7.09 -0.77 -11.54
CA LYS A 30 7.60 -1.74 -10.57
C LYS A 30 8.90 -1.25 -9.96
N CYS A 31 8.83 -0.75 -8.74
CA CYS A 31 9.98 -0.28 -8.02
C CYS A 31 10.75 -1.43 -7.35
N GLY A 32 12.04 -1.51 -7.60
CA GLY A 32 12.94 -2.50 -6.98
C GLY A 32 13.48 -2.06 -5.62
N ASP A 33 13.33 -0.79 -5.27
CA ASP A 33 13.77 -0.20 -4.00
C ASP A 33 12.84 0.90 -3.54
N TYR A 34 12.99 1.28 -2.27
CA TYR A 34 12.16 2.31 -1.66
C TYR A 34 12.38 3.70 -2.27
N GLU A 35 13.56 4.03 -2.74
CA GLU A 35 13.85 5.35 -3.30
C GLU A 35 13.06 5.60 -4.60
N CYS A 36 12.94 4.59 -5.47
CA CYS A 36 12.05 4.62 -6.62
C CYS A 36 10.60 4.86 -6.20
N PHE A 37 10.10 4.06 -5.24
CA PHE A 37 8.73 4.20 -4.73
C PHE A 37 8.49 5.56 -4.11
N ARG A 38 9.43 6.07 -3.30
CA ARG A 38 9.38 7.36 -2.66
C ARG A 38 9.25 8.52 -3.65
N GLN A 39 9.98 8.48 -4.76
CA GLN A 39 9.88 9.51 -5.80
C GLN A 39 8.51 9.49 -6.46
N ASN A 40 8.01 8.30 -6.82
CA ASN A 40 6.67 8.15 -7.38
C ASN A 40 5.58 8.58 -6.38
N MET A 41 5.77 8.35 -5.08
CA MET A 41 4.84 8.81 -4.03
C MET A 41 4.79 10.35 -3.94
N ILE A 42 5.93 11.05 -4.05
CA ILE A 42 5.98 12.51 -4.07
C ILE A 42 5.21 13.07 -5.28
N GLU A 43 5.35 12.43 -6.45
CA GLU A 43 4.66 12.81 -7.69
C GLU A 43 3.23 12.26 -7.76
N CYS A 44 2.86 11.36 -6.86
CA CYS A 44 1.62 10.58 -6.88
C CYS A 44 1.40 9.84 -8.21
N SER A 45 2.49 9.32 -8.75
CA SER A 45 2.50 8.53 -9.98
C SER A 45 2.30 7.04 -9.68
N PRO A 46 1.49 6.31 -10.48
CA PRO A 46 1.25 4.89 -10.24
C PRO A 46 2.53 4.07 -10.17
N ALA A 47 2.77 3.41 -9.05
CA ALA A 47 3.93 2.55 -8.83
C ALA A 47 3.63 1.48 -7.78
N GLU A 48 4.31 0.35 -7.86
CA GLU A 48 4.22 -0.74 -6.90
C GLU A 48 5.60 -1.07 -6.31
N TYR A 49 5.62 -1.38 -5.02
CA TYR A 49 6.82 -1.73 -4.27
C TYR A 49 6.51 -2.79 -3.22
N VAL A 50 7.43 -3.72 -3.01
CA VAL A 50 7.34 -4.70 -1.93
C VAL A 50 8.39 -4.39 -0.88
N ASN A 51 7.93 -4.10 0.33
CA ASN A 51 8.79 -3.90 1.50
C ASN A 51 8.92 -5.19 2.30
N GLU A 52 10.14 -5.72 2.34
CA GLU A 52 10.46 -6.95 3.07
C GLU A 52 11.02 -6.60 4.45
N GLU A 53 10.23 -6.81 5.51
CA GLU A 53 10.63 -6.62 6.89
C GLU A 53 10.87 -7.96 7.60
N SER A 54 11.37 -7.90 8.83
CA SER A 54 11.65 -9.10 9.62
C SER A 54 10.38 -9.89 9.96
N GLU A 55 9.27 -9.21 10.25
CA GLU A 55 8.02 -9.82 10.71
C GLU A 55 6.95 -9.93 9.64
N ALA A 56 7.04 -9.15 8.56
CA ALA A 56 6.05 -9.12 7.51
C ALA A 56 6.65 -8.70 6.16
N SER A 57 5.93 -9.00 5.08
CA SER A 57 6.16 -8.43 3.75
C SER A 57 4.95 -7.62 3.35
N TRP A 58 5.17 -6.37 2.99
CA TRP A 58 4.13 -5.40 2.66
C TRP A 58 4.16 -5.05 1.17
N GLY A 59 3.02 -5.10 0.52
CA GLY A 59 2.85 -4.57 -0.83
C GLY A 59 2.29 -3.15 -0.76
N TYR A 60 2.93 -2.22 -1.44
CA TYR A 60 2.46 -0.84 -1.59
C TYR A 60 2.15 -0.58 -3.06
N GLU A 61 0.98 -0.01 -3.33
CA GLU A 61 0.58 0.39 -4.67
C GLU A 61 0.04 1.83 -4.63
N ILE A 62 0.65 2.72 -5.42
CA ILE A 62 0.16 4.08 -5.58
C ILE A 62 -0.96 4.06 -6.60
N MET A 63 -2.19 4.31 -6.14
CA MET A 63 -3.41 4.32 -6.94
C MET A 63 -3.59 5.64 -7.72
N GLY A 64 -2.88 6.70 -7.30
CA GLY A 64 -2.96 8.03 -7.88
C GLY A 64 -3.67 9.05 -6.99
N GLU A 65 -3.96 10.23 -7.56
CA GLU A 65 -4.56 11.34 -6.83
C GLU A 65 -6.07 11.13 -6.63
N LYS A 66 -6.52 11.38 -5.39
CA LYS A 66 -7.92 11.33 -4.99
C LYS A 66 -8.22 12.43 -3.97
N ILE A 67 -9.06 13.38 -4.33
CA ILE A 67 -9.49 14.50 -3.46
C ILE A 67 -8.29 15.24 -2.83
N ASP A 68 -7.38 15.74 -3.65
CA ASP A 68 -6.17 16.48 -3.27
C ASP A 68 -5.18 15.68 -2.37
N LYS A 69 -5.27 14.35 -2.39
CA LYS A 69 -4.38 13.43 -1.68
C LYS A 69 -3.90 12.32 -2.60
N CYS A 70 -2.75 11.77 -2.29
CA CYS A 70 -2.25 10.57 -2.92
C CYS A 70 -2.81 9.34 -2.20
N GLU A 71 -3.54 8.50 -2.92
CA GLU A 71 -4.08 7.23 -2.42
C GLU A 71 -3.05 6.12 -2.63
N ILE A 72 -2.73 5.41 -1.55
CA ILE A 72 -1.82 4.27 -1.56
C ILE A 72 -2.54 3.07 -0.95
N GLU A 73 -2.65 2.00 -1.70
CA GLU A 73 -3.09 0.72 -1.17
C GLU A 73 -1.91 0.00 -0.50
N VAL A 74 -2.13 -0.45 0.73
CA VAL A 74 -1.18 -1.25 1.51
C VAL A 74 -1.77 -2.61 1.74
N THR A 75 -1.07 -3.65 1.30
CA THR A 75 -1.49 -5.05 1.45
C THR A 75 -0.47 -5.82 2.28
N LEU A 76 -0.93 -6.57 3.27
CA LEU A 76 -0.09 -7.54 3.97
C LEU A 76 0.05 -8.78 3.09
N LEU A 77 1.23 -8.93 2.45
CA LEU A 77 1.48 -10.04 1.52
C LEU A 77 1.82 -11.34 2.24
N LEU A 78 2.66 -11.25 3.27
CA LEU A 78 3.13 -12.39 4.04
C LEU A 78 3.39 -11.94 5.47
N ALA A 79 2.88 -12.68 6.44
CA ALA A 79 3.23 -12.51 7.84
C ALA A 79 4.23 -13.62 8.23
N LYS A 80 5.39 -13.20 8.69
CA LYS A 80 6.42 -14.08 9.25
C LYS A 80 6.10 -14.35 10.73
N GLU A 81 6.81 -15.27 11.35
CA GLU A 81 6.67 -15.48 12.79
C GLU A 81 7.13 -14.22 13.55
N GLY A 82 6.24 -13.63 14.34
CA GLY A 82 6.48 -12.42 15.10
C GLY A 82 5.49 -12.24 16.23
N GLU A 83 5.68 -11.20 17.04
CA GLU A 83 4.88 -10.93 18.25
C GLU A 83 3.40 -10.64 17.96
N LEU A 84 3.10 -10.04 16.80
CA LEU A 84 1.73 -9.62 16.48
C LEU A 84 0.85 -10.73 15.91
N SER A 85 1.40 -11.87 15.53
CA SER A 85 0.63 -12.99 14.95
C SER A 85 -0.28 -12.55 13.80
N LEU A 86 0.31 -11.92 12.77
CA LEU A 86 -0.41 -11.29 11.66
C LEU A 86 -0.89 -12.26 10.57
N GLN A 87 -0.61 -13.58 10.69
CA GLN A 87 -0.87 -14.58 9.65
C GLN A 87 -2.34 -14.63 9.23
N GLU A 88 -3.26 -14.37 10.15
CA GLU A 88 -4.70 -14.38 9.86
C GLU A 88 -5.16 -13.19 8.98
N PHE A 89 -4.30 -12.16 8.80
CA PHE A 89 -4.59 -10.96 8.03
C PHE A 89 -3.88 -10.93 6.68
N GLU A 90 -3.15 -11.97 6.32
CA GLU A 90 -2.52 -12.08 5.01
C GLU A 90 -3.54 -11.87 3.88
N GLY A 91 -3.15 -11.12 2.86
CA GLY A 91 -4.01 -10.72 1.75
C GLY A 91 -5.04 -9.64 2.08
N SER A 92 -5.08 -9.13 3.33
CA SER A 92 -5.92 -7.98 3.67
C SER A 92 -5.22 -6.68 3.26
N SER A 93 -6.02 -5.67 2.87
CA SER A 93 -5.52 -4.35 2.48
C SER A 93 -6.16 -3.20 3.25
N MET A 94 -5.51 -2.03 3.16
CA MET A 94 -6.00 -0.74 3.64
C MET A 94 -5.57 0.34 2.66
N ASN A 95 -6.35 1.44 2.59
CA ASN A 95 -6.03 2.61 1.77
C ASN A 95 -5.55 3.75 2.66
N CYS A 96 -4.39 4.31 2.33
CA CYS A 96 -3.76 5.41 3.05
C CYS A 96 -3.73 6.67 2.18
N TYR A 97 -4.03 7.83 2.76
CA TYR A 97 -4.21 9.09 2.05
C TYR A 97 -3.22 10.15 2.52
N TYR A 98 -2.20 10.38 1.73
CA TYR A 98 -1.13 11.33 2.04
C TYR A 98 -1.32 12.66 1.31
N PRO A 99 -0.92 13.80 1.90
CA PRO A 99 -0.85 15.05 1.16
C PRO A 99 0.07 14.92 -0.06
N LEU A 100 -0.31 15.54 -1.19
CA LEU A 100 0.55 15.55 -2.38
C LEU A 100 1.94 16.15 -2.04
N GLY A 101 2.98 15.60 -2.65
CA GLY A 101 4.37 16.02 -2.38
C GLY A 101 4.99 15.46 -1.11
N THR A 102 4.29 14.60 -0.38
CA THR A 102 4.83 13.89 0.81
C THR A 102 5.25 12.47 0.47
N ALA A 103 6.27 11.98 1.18
CA ALA A 103 6.64 10.58 1.18
C ALA A 103 6.79 10.08 2.62
N ALA A 104 6.25 8.91 2.90
CA ALA A 104 6.34 8.23 4.18
C ALA A 104 6.27 6.72 3.96
N PHE A 105 6.64 5.93 4.96
CA PHE A 105 6.29 4.52 4.96
C PHE A 105 4.82 4.36 5.34
N PRO A 106 3.99 3.77 4.47
CA PRO A 106 2.54 3.72 4.70
C PRO A 106 2.11 2.92 5.93
N ASP A 107 2.93 2.00 6.41
CA ASP A 107 2.69 1.16 7.59
C ASP A 107 3.07 1.84 8.93
N GLU A 108 3.85 2.92 8.90
CA GLU A 108 4.27 3.63 10.11
C GLU A 108 3.16 4.50 10.73
N ASP A 109 2.31 5.10 9.90
CA ASP A 109 1.22 5.98 10.36
C ASP A 109 -0.15 5.49 9.91
N LEU A 110 -0.77 4.66 10.73
CA LEU A 110 -2.12 4.16 10.48
C LEU A 110 -3.22 5.23 10.61
N SER A 111 -2.91 6.44 11.10
CA SER A 111 -3.93 7.47 11.29
C SER A 111 -4.51 7.99 9.98
N VAL A 112 -3.69 8.01 8.92
CA VAL A 112 -4.07 8.44 7.56
C VAL A 112 -4.69 7.34 6.72
N CYS A 113 -4.80 6.14 7.25
CA CYS A 113 -5.30 4.97 6.55
C CYS A 113 -6.75 4.65 6.93
N GLU A 114 -7.44 3.88 6.09
CA GLU A 114 -8.76 3.31 6.34
C GLU A 114 -8.86 1.91 5.71
N GLY A 115 -9.75 1.08 6.24
CA GLY A 115 -9.98 -0.27 5.74
C GLY A 115 -9.72 -1.37 6.76
N LYS A 116 -10.06 -2.59 6.35
CA LYS A 116 -10.09 -3.75 7.23
C LYS A 116 -8.72 -4.08 7.85
N LEU A 117 -7.65 -3.97 7.08
CA LEU A 117 -6.30 -4.25 7.59
C LEU A 117 -5.93 -3.28 8.73
N LYS A 118 -6.23 -1.98 8.58
CA LYS A 118 -6.03 -1.00 9.66
C LYS A 118 -6.76 -1.40 10.94
N GLU A 119 -8.05 -1.73 10.85
CA GLU A 119 -8.86 -2.11 12.00
C GLU A 119 -8.28 -3.33 12.70
N ASN A 120 -7.87 -4.33 11.94
CA ASN A 120 -7.24 -5.54 12.43
C ASN A 120 -5.92 -5.25 13.15
N LEU A 121 -5.03 -4.44 12.53
CA LEU A 121 -3.75 -4.05 13.12
C LEU A 121 -3.94 -3.28 14.43
N GLN A 122 -4.87 -2.31 14.45
CA GLN A 122 -5.18 -1.56 15.67
C GLN A 122 -5.70 -2.47 16.79
N THR A 123 -6.56 -3.42 16.46
CA THR A 123 -7.07 -4.41 17.44
C THR A 123 -5.93 -5.23 18.02
N ARG A 124 -5.03 -5.74 17.17
CA ARG A 124 -3.87 -6.52 17.63
C ARG A 124 -2.91 -5.72 18.50
N LEU A 125 -2.64 -4.47 18.13
CA LEU A 125 -1.80 -3.59 18.94
C LEU A 125 -2.40 -3.35 20.33
N ILE A 126 -3.72 -3.14 20.42
CA ILE A 126 -4.42 -2.96 21.69
C ILE A 126 -4.37 -4.24 22.52
N GLU A 127 -4.62 -5.41 21.92
CA GLU A 127 -4.52 -6.71 22.62
C GLU A 127 -3.12 -6.94 23.19
N LYS A 128 -2.08 -6.71 22.40
CA LYS A 128 -0.69 -6.85 22.85
C LYS A 128 -0.29 -5.86 23.93
N LEU A 129 -0.73 -4.61 23.78
CA LEU A 129 -0.52 -3.62 24.83
C LEU A 129 -1.20 -4.05 26.15
N TYR A 130 -2.41 -4.60 26.08
CA TYR A 130 -3.14 -5.07 27.24
C TYR A 130 -2.43 -6.25 27.91
N GLU A 131 -1.98 -7.23 27.12
CA GLU A 131 -1.16 -8.35 27.61
C GLU A 131 0.11 -7.86 28.29
N TYR A 132 0.82 -6.91 27.67
CA TYR A 132 2.03 -6.32 28.24
C TYR A 132 1.77 -5.66 29.59
N ILE A 133 0.71 -4.84 29.70
CA ILE A 133 0.33 -4.17 30.95
C ILE A 133 0.01 -5.20 32.02
N LEU A 134 -0.78 -6.23 31.70
CA LEU A 134 -1.15 -7.27 32.69
C LEU A 134 0.07 -8.03 33.20
N ASN A 135 1.00 -8.38 32.34
CA ASN A 135 2.20 -9.12 32.69
C ASN A 135 3.19 -8.29 33.53
N ASN A 136 3.17 -6.96 33.37
CA ASN A 136 4.10 -6.05 34.05
C ASN A 136 3.42 -5.18 35.15
N LEU A 137 2.18 -5.49 35.53
CA LEU A 137 1.44 -4.72 36.53
C LEU A 137 2.17 -4.53 37.89
N GLY A 138 2.96 -5.51 38.30
CA GLY A 138 3.74 -5.45 39.54
C GLY A 138 4.86 -4.41 39.46
N GLU A 139 5.53 -4.32 38.34
CA GLU A 139 6.63 -3.39 38.09
C GLU A 139 6.11 -1.95 37.89
N ILE A 140 5.10 -1.78 37.03
CA ILE A 140 4.42 -0.51 36.80
C ILE A 140 3.87 0.10 38.08
N ARG A 141 3.30 -0.74 38.96
CA ARG A 141 2.78 -0.30 40.26
C ARG A 141 3.87 0.17 41.20
N GLY A 142 5.06 -0.47 41.13
CA GLY A 142 6.23 -0.06 41.91
C GLY A 142 6.78 1.29 41.47
N GLU A 143 6.80 1.57 40.17
CA GLU A 143 7.27 2.85 39.61
C GLU A 143 6.29 4.00 39.86
N LEU A 144 5.00 3.76 39.85
CA LEU A 144 3.97 4.77 40.12
C LEU A 144 3.78 5.08 41.63
N GLY A 145 4.47 4.38 42.53
CA GLY A 145 4.48 4.67 43.96
C GLY A 145 3.13 4.46 44.68
N VAL A 146 2.27 3.56 44.13
CA VAL A 146 0.93 3.26 44.64
C VAL A 146 0.90 1.86 45.30
#